data_105a8072fe70823a7d369ac32ff4f797
#
_entry.id   105a8072fe70823a7d369ac32ff4f797
#
_cell.length_a   1.000
_cell.length_b   1.000
_cell.length_c   1.000
_cell.angle_alpha   90.00
_cell.angle_beta   90.00
_cell.angle_gamma   90.00
#
_symmetry.space_group_name_H-M   'P 1'
#
loop_
_entity.id
_entity.type
_entity.pdbx_description
1 polymer ?
#
loop_
_entity_poly.entity_id
_entity_poly.type
_entity_poly.pdbx_seq_one_letter_code
_entity_poly.pdbx_strand_id
1 'polypeptide(L)'
;NAERWTETTGDLEGVSEELLPGILGMRFGAIAIDTPRSELWHTPDGIDEINDLAYLPDGGYDKAAGQCRGHLLDLYLPHDAVLRGGHTLPVYIDIHGGGFTYGYKELNRNFNVHLAEQGFAVFSLNYRPAPQTDLRGQLADIQAALRWIAAHMADYPVNPNAVFLTGDSAGGALTLLTLAIENNAEAAAAFGVDKPSGIRFAGAAPVCGAYSSASLETMGRKLTVGYDPNRRIGLEQMLGVDFFAGLEAADPKFLTAEGLAFNVDLPPLLIITCGDDFLEADNLALAAALSRKGADFELFDPKPRRHETLGHVFVIGMPWLEESRECLDRIRRFSYERC
;
A
#
# COMPACT_ATOMS: atom_id res chain seq x y z
N ASN A 1 12.98 8.33 -16.80
CA ASN A 1 12.60 8.97 -15.54
C ASN A 1 11.09 9.04 -15.46
N ALA A 2 10.51 8.19 -14.65
CA ALA A 2 9.09 8.17 -14.45
C ALA A 2 8.63 9.48 -13.81
N GLU A 3 7.71 10.20 -14.45
CA GLU A 3 7.08 11.37 -13.85
C GLU A 3 6.29 10.92 -12.62
N ARG A 4 6.59 11.49 -11.47
CA ARG A 4 5.98 11.13 -10.19
C ARG A 4 4.76 12.01 -9.95
N TRP A 5 3.72 11.48 -9.31
CA TRP A 5 2.52 12.23 -8.97
C TRP A 5 2.80 13.54 -8.23
N THR A 6 3.88 13.58 -7.47
CA THR A 6 4.25 14.68 -6.58
C THR A 6 5.34 15.59 -7.14
N GLU A 7 5.81 15.38 -8.36
CA GLU A 7 6.85 16.21 -8.97
C GLU A 7 6.34 17.53 -9.51
N THR A 8 5.03 17.63 -9.76
CA THR A 8 4.39 18.85 -10.21
C THR A 8 3.56 19.48 -9.10
N THR A 9 3.49 20.79 -9.11
CA THR A 9 2.61 21.55 -8.22
C THR A 9 1.19 21.69 -8.77
N GLY A 10 0.92 21.20 -9.98
CA GLY A 10 -0.37 21.32 -10.64
C GLY A 10 -1.50 20.61 -9.92
N ASP A 11 -1.22 19.50 -9.22
CA ASP A 11 -2.19 18.80 -8.39
C ASP A 11 -2.47 19.48 -7.03
N LEU A 12 -1.82 20.60 -6.76
CA LEU A 12 -2.07 21.48 -5.60
C LEU A 12 -2.91 22.70 -5.96
N GLU A 13 -3.37 22.81 -7.19
CA GLU A 13 -4.24 23.90 -7.62
C GLU A 13 -5.56 23.86 -6.82
N GLY A 14 -5.93 25.02 -6.26
CA GLY A 14 -7.13 25.15 -5.42
C GLY A 14 -6.97 24.76 -3.95
N VAL A 15 -5.81 24.27 -3.53
CA VAL A 15 -5.50 24.03 -2.12
C VAL A 15 -5.29 25.39 -1.42
N SER A 16 -5.89 25.57 -0.25
CA SER A 16 -5.77 26.81 0.50
C SER A 16 -4.33 27.03 0.97
N GLU A 17 -3.90 28.31 1.05
CA GLU A 17 -2.57 28.69 1.53
C GLU A 17 -2.27 28.16 2.95
N GLU A 18 -3.30 27.97 3.77
CA GLU A 18 -3.16 27.43 5.14
C GLU A 18 -2.74 25.95 5.15
N LEU A 19 -3.19 25.16 4.17
CA LEU A 19 -2.93 23.73 4.08
C LEU A 19 -1.63 23.39 3.34
N LEU A 20 -1.20 24.26 2.42
CA LEU A 20 -0.01 24.04 1.60
C LEU A 20 1.25 23.69 2.39
N PRO A 21 1.59 24.33 3.52
CA PRO A 21 2.82 24.01 4.25
C PRO A 21 2.84 22.58 4.78
N GLY A 22 1.69 22.05 5.21
CA GLY A 22 1.58 20.66 5.70
C GLY A 22 1.81 19.65 4.59
N ILE A 23 1.14 19.83 3.45
CA ILE A 23 1.26 18.95 2.29
C ILE A 23 2.68 18.95 1.74
N LEU A 24 3.24 20.15 1.53
CA LEU A 24 4.60 20.29 1.02
C LEU A 24 5.63 19.67 1.97
N GLY A 25 5.45 19.83 3.29
CA GLY A 25 6.32 19.22 4.29
C GLY A 25 6.32 17.70 4.21
N MET A 26 5.15 17.08 4.06
CA MET A 26 5.01 15.63 3.86
C MET A 26 5.68 15.17 2.57
N ARG A 27 5.44 15.84 1.45
CA ARG A 27 6.00 15.50 0.14
C ARG A 27 7.51 15.65 0.11
N PHE A 28 8.06 16.74 0.62
CA PHE A 28 9.51 16.95 0.69
C PHE A 28 10.19 15.88 1.56
N GLY A 29 9.57 15.52 2.70
CA GLY A 29 10.07 14.44 3.55
C GLY A 29 10.09 13.09 2.81
N ALA A 30 9.00 12.75 2.11
CA ALA A 30 8.92 11.52 1.32
C ALA A 30 9.93 11.51 0.16
N ILE A 31 10.06 12.61 -0.60
CA ILE A 31 11.02 12.74 -1.70
C ILE A 31 12.46 12.59 -1.19
N ALA A 32 12.79 13.19 -0.04
CA ALA A 32 14.13 13.10 0.54
C ALA A 32 14.52 11.66 0.92
N ILE A 33 13.55 10.83 1.28
CA ILE A 33 13.76 9.39 1.57
C ILE A 33 13.83 8.59 0.27
N ASP A 34 12.95 8.87 -0.67
CA ASP A 34 12.79 8.09 -1.90
C ASP A 34 13.92 8.31 -2.91
N THR A 35 14.44 9.54 -3.02
CA THR A 35 15.48 9.87 -4.01
C THR A 35 16.71 8.95 -3.91
N PRO A 36 17.36 8.77 -2.74
CA PRO A 36 18.49 7.84 -2.64
C PRO A 36 18.09 6.38 -2.84
N ARG A 37 16.85 5.99 -2.54
CA ARG A 37 16.35 4.63 -2.79
C ARG A 37 16.18 4.34 -4.27
N SER A 38 15.71 5.30 -5.04
CA SER A 38 15.52 5.15 -6.48
C SER A 38 16.84 5.02 -7.26
N GLU A 39 17.95 5.51 -6.70
CA GLU A 39 19.30 5.32 -7.27
C GLU A 39 19.75 3.85 -7.21
N LEU A 40 19.16 3.04 -6.34
CA LEU A 40 19.46 1.62 -6.19
C LEU A 40 18.56 0.72 -7.07
N TRP A 41 17.67 1.30 -7.84
CA TRP A 41 16.79 0.52 -8.70
C TRP A 41 17.57 -0.18 -9.82
N HIS A 42 17.41 -1.47 -9.88
CA HIS A 42 17.87 -2.28 -11.00
C HIS A 42 16.91 -3.45 -11.19
N THR A 43 16.83 -3.95 -12.40
CA THR A 43 16.11 -5.18 -12.70
C THR A 43 17.11 -6.28 -12.91
N PRO A 44 17.07 -7.37 -12.13
CA PRO A 44 17.86 -8.56 -12.38
C PRO A 44 17.48 -9.19 -13.74
N ASP A 45 18.45 -9.83 -14.41
CA ASP A 45 18.24 -10.51 -15.71
C ASP A 45 17.14 -11.59 -15.66
N GLY A 46 16.81 -12.09 -14.46
CA GLY A 46 15.77 -13.10 -14.24
C GLY A 46 14.34 -12.55 -14.08
N ILE A 47 14.12 -11.25 -14.21
CA ILE A 47 12.82 -10.61 -14.02
C ILE A 47 12.43 -9.83 -15.29
N ASP A 48 11.24 -10.11 -15.79
CA ASP A 48 10.59 -9.33 -16.83
C ASP A 48 9.70 -8.25 -16.22
N GLU A 49 9.77 -7.05 -16.77
CA GLU A 49 8.92 -5.92 -16.36
C GLU A 49 8.00 -5.52 -17.52
N ILE A 50 6.71 -5.41 -17.22
CA ILE A 50 5.70 -4.84 -18.12
C ILE A 50 5.19 -3.57 -17.45
N ASN A 51 5.61 -2.43 -17.99
CA ASN A 51 5.38 -1.13 -17.38
C ASN A 51 4.19 -0.39 -18.01
N ASP A 52 3.59 0.50 -17.22
CA ASP A 52 2.59 1.47 -17.66
C ASP A 52 1.33 0.85 -18.28
N LEU A 53 0.85 -0.27 -17.71
CA LEU A 53 -0.43 -0.86 -18.06
C LEU A 53 -1.58 0.02 -17.54
N ALA A 54 -2.36 0.58 -18.47
CA ALA A 54 -3.48 1.45 -18.12
C ALA A 54 -4.68 0.61 -17.64
N TYR A 55 -5.10 0.79 -16.39
CA TYR A 55 -6.27 0.10 -15.85
C TYR A 55 -7.59 0.88 -15.98
N LEU A 56 -7.51 2.16 -16.37
CA LEU A 56 -8.64 2.94 -16.85
C LEU A 56 -8.37 3.45 -18.27
N PRO A 57 -9.43 3.80 -19.05
CA PRO A 57 -9.25 4.39 -20.37
C PRO A 57 -8.27 5.56 -20.31
N ASP A 58 -7.36 5.66 -21.28
CA ASP A 58 -6.28 6.66 -21.36
C ASP A 58 -5.33 6.76 -20.15
N GLY A 59 -5.40 5.77 -19.26
CA GLY A 59 -4.67 5.77 -17.99
C GLY A 59 -5.16 6.83 -17.01
N GLY A 60 -6.27 7.53 -17.28
CA GLY A 60 -6.71 8.69 -16.50
C GLY A 60 -5.66 9.81 -16.44
N TYR A 61 -4.80 9.91 -17.45
CA TYR A 61 -3.61 10.73 -17.47
C TYR A 61 -3.78 11.86 -18.49
N ASP A 62 -3.86 13.09 -18.02
CA ASP A 62 -3.94 14.27 -18.87
C ASP A 62 -2.71 15.18 -18.68
N LYS A 63 -1.71 15.00 -19.54
CA LYS A 63 -0.50 15.84 -19.56
C LYS A 63 -0.81 17.32 -19.82
N ALA A 64 -1.83 17.61 -20.61
CA ALA A 64 -2.20 18.98 -20.93
C ALA A 64 -2.82 19.71 -19.72
N ALA A 65 -3.47 18.95 -18.81
CA ALA A 65 -3.96 19.46 -17.54
C ALA A 65 -2.90 19.46 -16.43
N GLY A 66 -1.65 19.11 -16.71
CA GLY A 66 -0.56 19.09 -15.74
C GLY A 66 -0.55 17.87 -14.84
N GLN A 67 -1.31 16.83 -15.16
CA GLN A 67 -1.27 15.57 -14.42
C GLN A 67 0.02 14.80 -14.74
N CYS A 68 0.67 14.24 -13.73
CA CYS A 68 1.94 13.56 -13.90
C CYS A 68 1.81 12.08 -14.17
N ARG A 69 0.90 11.42 -13.50
CA ARG A 69 0.66 10.00 -13.63
C ARG A 69 -0.81 9.67 -13.57
N GLY A 70 -1.21 8.77 -14.43
CA GLY A 70 -2.56 8.29 -14.49
C GLY A 70 -2.77 6.97 -13.74
N HIS A 71 -3.90 6.36 -14.03
CA HIS A 71 -4.33 5.09 -13.49
C HIS A 71 -3.58 3.95 -14.20
N LEU A 72 -2.32 3.76 -13.80
CA LEU A 72 -1.36 2.83 -14.38
C LEU A 72 -0.92 1.81 -13.34
N LEU A 73 -0.47 0.65 -13.81
CA LEU A 73 0.19 -0.36 -12.99
C LEU A 73 1.38 -0.97 -13.74
N ASP A 74 2.31 -1.56 -12.99
CA ASP A 74 3.42 -2.35 -13.51
C ASP A 74 3.25 -3.81 -13.10
N LEU A 75 3.80 -4.71 -13.90
CA LEU A 75 3.83 -6.13 -13.62
C LEU A 75 5.26 -6.65 -13.68
N TYR A 76 5.70 -7.32 -12.62
CA TYR A 76 6.99 -7.99 -12.49
C TYR A 76 6.78 -9.50 -12.54
N LEU A 77 7.52 -10.19 -13.41
CA LEU A 77 7.37 -11.63 -13.65
C LEU A 77 8.73 -12.34 -13.62
N PRO A 78 8.86 -13.51 -12.99
CA PRO A 78 10.01 -14.37 -13.20
C PRO A 78 10.14 -14.77 -14.67
N HIS A 79 11.25 -14.44 -15.32
CA HIS A 79 11.51 -14.71 -16.73
C HIS A 79 11.31 -16.18 -17.12
N ASP A 80 11.84 -17.09 -16.32
CA ASP A 80 11.69 -18.52 -16.53
C ASP A 80 10.24 -19.02 -16.54
N ALA A 81 9.35 -18.40 -15.77
CA ALA A 81 7.93 -18.74 -15.75
C ALA A 81 7.23 -18.26 -17.02
N VAL A 82 7.62 -17.09 -17.54
CA VAL A 82 7.12 -16.57 -18.82
C VAL A 82 7.51 -17.51 -19.96
N LEU A 83 8.76 -17.99 -19.98
CA LEU A 83 9.25 -18.94 -21.00
C LEU A 83 8.55 -20.31 -20.93
N ARG A 84 8.27 -20.82 -19.73
CA ARG A 84 7.60 -22.11 -19.57
C ARG A 84 6.11 -22.06 -19.89
N GLY A 85 5.51 -20.89 -19.75
CA GLY A 85 4.05 -20.72 -19.87
C GLY A 85 3.27 -21.42 -18.76
N GLY A 86 1.96 -21.39 -18.86
CA GLY A 86 1.05 -21.94 -17.85
C GLY A 86 0.58 -20.90 -16.84
N HIS A 87 -0.32 -21.31 -15.93
CA HIS A 87 -0.92 -20.42 -14.93
C HIS A 87 -0.52 -20.88 -13.51
N THR A 88 0.74 -20.73 -13.17
CA THR A 88 1.32 -21.34 -11.97
C THR A 88 1.84 -20.38 -10.93
N LEU A 89 2.12 -19.11 -11.31
CA LEU A 89 2.67 -18.15 -10.38
C LEU A 89 1.59 -17.64 -9.42
N PRO A 90 1.79 -17.72 -8.10
CA PRO A 90 0.98 -16.94 -7.18
C PRO A 90 1.20 -15.44 -7.41
N VAL A 91 0.20 -14.66 -7.11
CA VAL A 91 0.14 -13.22 -7.41
C VAL A 91 0.23 -12.42 -6.13
N TYR A 92 1.07 -11.40 -6.13
CA TYR A 92 0.98 -10.28 -5.20
C TYR A 92 0.46 -9.02 -5.91
N ILE A 93 -0.40 -8.28 -5.24
CA ILE A 93 -0.81 -6.94 -5.66
C ILE A 93 -0.30 -5.98 -4.59
N ASP A 94 0.59 -5.07 -4.98
CA ASP A 94 1.22 -4.10 -4.10
C ASP A 94 0.53 -2.74 -4.18
N ILE A 95 0.15 -2.21 -3.00
CA ILE A 95 -0.44 -0.89 -2.80
C ILE A 95 0.58 -0.05 -2.05
N HIS A 96 1.26 0.86 -2.74
CA HIS A 96 2.34 1.65 -2.16
C HIS A 96 1.89 2.54 -1.01
N GLY A 97 2.83 2.86 -0.09
CA GLY A 97 2.66 3.82 0.98
C GLY A 97 2.84 5.27 0.54
N GLY A 98 3.26 6.11 1.48
CA GLY A 98 3.53 7.54 1.24
C GLY A 98 2.55 8.48 1.92
N GLY A 99 1.98 8.07 3.07
CA GLY A 99 1.12 8.93 3.90
C GLY A 99 -0.13 9.42 3.19
N PHE A 100 -0.63 8.68 2.19
CA PHE A 100 -1.78 9.01 1.33
C PHE A 100 -1.57 10.24 0.43
N THR A 101 -0.45 10.97 0.54
CA THR A 101 -0.19 12.22 -0.21
C THR A 101 0.94 12.10 -1.21
N TYR A 102 1.67 11.01 -1.17
CA TYR A 102 2.85 10.73 -1.98
C TYR A 102 2.84 9.27 -2.44
N GLY A 103 3.56 9.01 -3.50
CA GLY A 103 3.84 7.67 -3.97
C GLY A 103 3.41 7.43 -5.41
N TYR A 104 3.87 6.34 -5.94
CA TYR A 104 3.67 5.92 -7.33
C TYR A 104 4.06 4.43 -7.44
N LYS A 105 3.65 3.76 -8.50
CA LYS A 105 3.80 2.30 -8.67
C LYS A 105 5.26 1.79 -8.58
N GLU A 106 6.25 2.63 -8.87
CA GLU A 106 7.66 2.27 -8.73
C GLU A 106 8.24 2.51 -7.32
N LEU A 107 7.48 3.09 -6.38
CA LEU A 107 7.99 3.42 -5.04
C LEU A 107 8.54 2.18 -4.33
N ASN A 108 7.84 1.06 -4.43
CA ASN A 108 8.21 -0.21 -3.82
C ASN A 108 8.96 -1.16 -4.78
N ARG A 109 9.50 -0.63 -5.88
CA ARG A 109 10.06 -1.43 -6.96
C ARG A 109 11.09 -2.48 -6.50
N ASN A 110 12.03 -2.11 -5.63
CA ASN A 110 13.01 -3.08 -5.12
C ASN A 110 12.34 -4.23 -4.35
N PHE A 111 11.35 -3.94 -3.54
CA PHE A 111 10.59 -4.96 -2.82
C PHE A 111 9.81 -5.86 -3.79
N ASN A 112 9.16 -5.27 -4.80
CA ASN A 112 8.38 -5.98 -5.79
C ASN A 112 9.26 -6.90 -6.66
N VAL A 113 10.46 -6.45 -7.04
CA VAL A 113 11.45 -7.27 -7.73
C VAL A 113 11.89 -8.44 -6.86
N HIS A 114 12.17 -8.22 -5.56
CA HIS A 114 12.53 -9.32 -4.65
C HIS A 114 11.39 -10.32 -4.45
N LEU A 115 10.13 -9.87 -4.43
CA LEU A 115 8.98 -10.79 -4.42
C LEU A 115 8.92 -11.61 -5.72
N ALA A 116 9.19 -10.98 -6.87
CA ALA A 116 9.25 -11.71 -8.14
C ALA A 116 10.39 -12.74 -8.17
N GLU A 117 11.56 -12.41 -7.61
CA GLU A 117 12.67 -13.37 -7.42
C GLU A 117 12.28 -14.57 -6.52
N GLN A 118 11.32 -14.37 -5.61
CA GLN A 118 10.77 -15.45 -4.77
C GLN A 118 9.72 -16.31 -5.50
N GLY A 119 9.42 -16.02 -6.76
CA GLY A 119 8.53 -16.80 -7.60
C GLY A 119 7.09 -16.28 -7.68
N PHE A 120 6.86 -14.99 -7.38
CA PHE A 120 5.56 -14.36 -7.51
C PHE A 120 5.45 -13.54 -8.80
N ALA A 121 4.24 -13.43 -9.35
CA ALA A 121 3.89 -12.33 -10.23
C ALA A 121 3.47 -11.14 -9.35
N VAL A 122 3.99 -9.94 -9.59
CA VAL A 122 3.70 -8.79 -8.73
C VAL A 122 3.13 -7.65 -9.55
N PHE A 123 1.87 -7.29 -9.27
CA PHE A 123 1.25 -6.08 -9.81
C PHE A 123 1.44 -4.93 -8.82
N SER A 124 2.04 -3.85 -9.25
CA SER A 124 2.21 -2.63 -8.47
C SER A 124 1.39 -1.50 -9.09
N LEU A 125 0.49 -0.90 -8.34
CA LEU A 125 -0.50 0.02 -8.89
C LEU A 125 -0.32 1.46 -8.41
N ASN A 126 -0.69 2.41 -9.27
CA ASN A 126 -0.92 3.79 -8.88
C ASN A 126 -2.33 3.95 -8.33
N TYR A 127 -2.49 4.89 -7.41
CA TYR A 127 -3.75 5.51 -7.03
C TYR A 127 -3.52 7.01 -6.82
N ARG A 128 -4.54 7.84 -6.98
CA ARG A 128 -4.40 9.28 -6.82
C ARG A 128 -4.09 9.66 -5.37
N PRO A 129 -3.03 10.46 -5.12
CA PRO A 129 -2.72 10.91 -3.78
C PRO A 129 -3.69 12.03 -3.32
N ALA A 130 -3.78 12.27 -2.01
CA ALA A 130 -4.35 13.50 -1.49
C ALA A 130 -3.41 14.69 -1.81
N PRO A 131 -3.90 15.90 -2.05
CA PRO A 131 -5.30 16.33 -2.00
C PRO A 131 -6.09 16.11 -3.30
N GLN A 132 -5.49 15.48 -4.31
CA GLN A 132 -6.17 15.23 -5.59
C GLN A 132 -7.45 14.42 -5.41
N THR A 133 -7.47 13.54 -4.40
CA THR A 133 -8.66 12.81 -3.99
C THR A 133 -8.64 12.50 -2.49
N ASP A 134 -9.77 12.09 -1.94
CA ASP A 134 -9.96 11.60 -0.57
C ASP A 134 -9.77 10.08 -0.45
N LEU A 135 -10.01 9.51 0.72
CA LEU A 135 -9.90 8.07 0.96
C LEU A 135 -10.83 7.24 0.05
N ARG A 136 -12.05 7.71 -0.19
CA ARG A 136 -12.98 7.02 -1.10
C ARG A 136 -12.46 6.99 -2.52
N GLY A 137 -11.90 8.09 -2.99
CA GLY A 137 -11.31 8.16 -4.33
C GLY A 137 -10.09 7.27 -4.47
N GLN A 138 -9.24 7.17 -3.44
CA GLN A 138 -8.10 6.23 -3.44
C GLN A 138 -8.59 4.78 -3.50
N LEU A 139 -9.57 4.42 -2.69
CA LEU A 139 -10.16 3.08 -2.72
C LEU A 139 -10.88 2.78 -4.05
N ALA A 140 -11.52 3.77 -4.66
CA ALA A 140 -12.14 3.63 -5.97
C ALA A 140 -11.11 3.34 -7.07
N ASP A 141 -9.96 4.02 -7.03
CA ASP A 141 -8.85 3.79 -7.97
C ASP A 141 -8.28 2.38 -7.79
N ILE A 142 -8.03 1.95 -6.55
CA ILE A 142 -7.57 0.60 -6.23
C ILE A 142 -8.56 -0.44 -6.73
N GLN A 143 -9.85 -0.24 -6.48
CA GLN A 143 -10.90 -1.15 -6.96
C GLN A 143 -10.98 -1.21 -8.49
N ALA A 144 -10.72 -0.10 -9.19
CA ALA A 144 -10.62 -0.09 -10.64
C ALA A 144 -9.42 -0.92 -11.14
N ALA A 145 -8.25 -0.76 -10.49
CA ALA A 145 -7.06 -1.57 -10.79
C ALA A 145 -7.30 -3.06 -10.54
N LEU A 146 -7.93 -3.41 -9.42
CA LEU A 146 -8.26 -4.80 -9.10
C LEU A 146 -9.22 -5.42 -10.12
N ARG A 147 -10.23 -4.69 -10.57
CA ARG A 147 -11.15 -5.17 -11.64
C ARG A 147 -10.41 -5.40 -12.95
N TRP A 148 -9.48 -4.50 -13.29
CA TRP A 148 -8.64 -4.68 -14.47
C TRP A 148 -7.75 -5.92 -14.33
N ILE A 149 -7.06 -6.10 -13.21
CA ILE A 149 -6.22 -7.26 -12.92
C ILE A 149 -7.06 -8.54 -13.03
N ALA A 150 -8.24 -8.59 -12.38
CA ALA A 150 -9.13 -9.75 -12.45
C ALA A 150 -9.50 -10.14 -13.89
N ALA A 151 -9.73 -9.14 -14.75
CA ALA A 151 -10.10 -9.35 -16.15
C ALA A 151 -8.92 -9.81 -17.04
N HIS A 152 -7.67 -9.50 -16.65
CA HIS A 152 -6.48 -9.74 -17.47
C HIS A 152 -5.53 -10.80 -16.90
N MET A 153 -5.81 -11.40 -15.73
CA MET A 153 -4.96 -12.45 -15.16
C MET A 153 -4.71 -13.62 -16.14
N ALA A 154 -5.71 -13.94 -16.98
CA ALA A 154 -5.59 -15.02 -17.95
C ALA A 154 -4.55 -14.76 -19.07
N ASP A 155 -4.13 -13.49 -19.24
CA ASP A 155 -3.14 -13.10 -20.24
C ASP A 155 -1.70 -13.37 -19.76
N TYR A 156 -1.52 -13.73 -18.49
CA TYR A 156 -0.23 -13.91 -17.84
C TYR A 156 -0.10 -15.32 -17.22
N PRO A 157 1.13 -15.79 -16.93
CA PRO A 157 1.37 -17.14 -16.37
C PRO A 157 1.05 -17.18 -14.85
N VAL A 158 -0.10 -16.68 -14.43
CA VAL A 158 -0.49 -16.54 -13.01
C VAL A 158 -1.60 -17.50 -12.60
N ASN A 159 -1.63 -17.83 -11.31
CA ASN A 159 -2.69 -18.62 -10.70
C ASN A 159 -3.77 -17.69 -10.10
N PRO A 160 -4.95 -17.58 -10.71
CA PRO A 160 -5.99 -16.68 -10.22
C PRO A 160 -6.62 -17.10 -8.87
N ASN A 161 -6.29 -18.31 -8.40
CA ASN A 161 -6.76 -18.81 -7.09
C ASN A 161 -5.74 -18.56 -5.96
N ALA A 162 -4.53 -18.07 -6.28
CA ALA A 162 -3.47 -17.78 -5.33
C ALA A 162 -3.09 -16.29 -5.41
N VAL A 163 -4.03 -15.41 -5.06
CA VAL A 163 -3.85 -13.95 -5.11
C VAL A 163 -3.73 -13.39 -3.70
N PHE A 164 -2.70 -12.61 -3.46
CA PHE A 164 -2.38 -11.98 -2.19
C PHE A 164 -2.30 -10.46 -2.35
N LEU A 165 -2.61 -9.73 -1.27
CA LEU A 165 -2.37 -8.29 -1.18
C LEU A 165 -1.16 -8.00 -0.31
N THR A 166 -0.43 -6.94 -0.65
CA THR A 166 0.58 -6.31 0.20
C THR A 166 0.48 -4.80 0.07
N GLY A 167 1.11 -4.10 0.96
CA GLY A 167 1.21 -2.65 0.95
C GLY A 167 1.85 -2.17 2.22
N ASP A 168 2.53 -1.04 2.16
CA ASP A 168 3.28 -0.50 3.26
C ASP A 168 2.66 0.79 3.81
N SER A 169 2.78 1.03 5.10
CA SER A 169 2.35 2.30 5.72
C SER A 169 0.88 2.65 5.40
N ALA A 170 0.65 3.76 4.70
CA ALA A 170 -0.66 4.10 4.14
C ALA A 170 -1.21 3.01 3.22
N GLY A 171 -0.35 2.40 2.40
CA GLY A 171 -0.70 1.26 1.54
C GLY A 171 -1.10 0.02 2.35
N GLY A 172 -0.50 -0.19 3.53
CA GLY A 172 -0.94 -1.23 4.48
C GLY A 172 -2.36 -1.00 4.99
N ALA A 173 -2.71 0.26 5.30
CA ALA A 173 -4.08 0.63 5.63
C ALA A 173 -5.03 0.36 4.45
N LEU A 174 -4.68 0.84 3.26
CA LEU A 174 -5.47 0.63 2.04
C LEU A 174 -5.61 -0.86 1.70
N THR A 175 -4.60 -1.69 1.99
CA THR A 175 -4.68 -3.16 1.87
C THR A 175 -5.80 -3.73 2.73
N LEU A 176 -5.87 -3.39 4.02
CA LEU A 176 -6.94 -3.90 4.90
C LEU A 176 -8.31 -3.34 4.55
N LEU A 177 -8.40 -2.07 4.16
CA LEU A 177 -9.66 -1.47 3.70
C LEU A 177 -10.14 -2.12 2.39
N THR A 178 -9.24 -2.44 1.49
CA THR A 178 -9.54 -3.20 0.27
C THR A 178 -10.11 -4.58 0.59
N LEU A 179 -9.48 -5.32 1.52
CA LEU A 179 -10.00 -6.60 1.99
C LEU A 179 -11.37 -6.46 2.67
N ALA A 180 -11.59 -5.37 3.41
CA ALA A 180 -12.90 -5.09 4.01
C ALA A 180 -13.97 -4.89 2.92
N ILE A 181 -13.68 -4.13 1.89
CA ILE A 181 -14.58 -3.90 0.74
C ILE A 181 -14.90 -5.21 0.01
N GLU A 182 -13.90 -6.05 -0.23
CA GLU A 182 -14.09 -7.32 -0.95
C GLU A 182 -14.90 -8.35 -0.14
N ASN A 183 -14.78 -8.34 1.18
CA ASN A 183 -15.34 -9.39 2.04
C ASN A 183 -16.56 -8.95 2.87
N ASN A 184 -16.97 -7.68 2.80
CA ASN A 184 -18.07 -7.15 3.59
C ASN A 184 -18.88 -6.10 2.81
N ALA A 185 -20.15 -6.42 2.52
CA ALA A 185 -21.02 -5.53 1.75
C ALA A 185 -21.32 -4.21 2.48
N GLU A 186 -21.36 -4.18 3.83
CA GLU A 186 -21.53 -2.95 4.60
C GLU A 186 -20.28 -2.05 4.46
N ALA A 187 -19.09 -2.64 4.48
CA ALA A 187 -17.85 -1.91 4.23
C ALA A 187 -17.84 -1.34 2.80
N ALA A 188 -18.15 -2.15 1.79
CA ALA A 188 -18.23 -1.69 0.41
C ALA A 188 -19.18 -0.49 0.27
N ALA A 189 -20.36 -0.56 0.86
CA ALA A 189 -21.33 0.53 0.85
C ALA A 189 -20.82 1.78 1.59
N ALA A 190 -20.19 1.61 2.77
CA ALA A 190 -19.66 2.71 3.57
C ALA A 190 -18.55 3.48 2.83
N PHE A 191 -17.72 2.76 2.06
CA PHE A 191 -16.67 3.37 1.24
C PHE A 191 -17.15 3.79 -0.16
N GLY A 192 -18.43 3.60 -0.50
CA GLY A 192 -19.02 4.01 -1.78
C GLY A 192 -18.61 3.12 -2.95
N VAL A 193 -18.31 1.85 -2.70
CA VAL A 193 -17.95 0.86 -3.72
C VAL A 193 -19.18 0.00 -4.05
N ASP A 194 -19.84 0.29 -5.15
CA ASP A 194 -21.03 -0.46 -5.57
C ASP A 194 -20.71 -1.87 -6.05
N LYS A 195 -19.51 -2.06 -6.64
CA LYS A 195 -19.09 -3.33 -7.21
C LYS A 195 -17.61 -3.60 -6.87
N PRO A 196 -17.34 -4.39 -5.83
CA PRO A 196 -16.01 -4.92 -5.56
C PRO A 196 -15.42 -5.70 -6.75
N SER A 197 -14.12 -5.90 -6.75
CA SER A 197 -13.41 -6.57 -7.86
C SER A 197 -13.84 -8.02 -8.06
N GLY A 198 -14.23 -8.68 -6.99
CA GLY A 198 -14.58 -10.09 -6.96
C GLY A 198 -13.35 -11.01 -6.89
N ILE A 199 -12.16 -10.47 -6.71
CA ILE A 199 -10.97 -11.27 -6.44
C ILE A 199 -11.10 -11.92 -5.05
N ARG A 200 -10.91 -13.22 -5.01
CA ARG A 200 -10.80 -13.96 -3.76
C ARG A 200 -9.34 -14.00 -3.32
N PHE A 201 -9.01 -13.24 -2.29
CA PHE A 201 -7.65 -13.20 -1.76
C PHE A 201 -7.37 -14.43 -0.88
N ALA A 202 -6.26 -15.12 -1.16
CA ALA A 202 -5.76 -16.23 -0.35
C ALA A 202 -5.10 -15.77 0.95
N GLY A 203 -4.66 -14.52 1.01
CA GLY A 203 -4.08 -13.89 2.18
C GLY A 203 -3.57 -12.48 1.89
N ALA A 204 -2.97 -11.84 2.89
CA ALA A 204 -2.28 -10.58 2.70
C ALA A 204 -1.08 -10.43 3.65
N ALA A 205 -0.10 -9.63 3.23
CA ALA A 205 1.11 -9.34 3.97
C ALA A 205 1.32 -7.81 4.11
N PRO A 206 0.49 -7.10 4.90
CA PRO A 206 0.65 -5.67 5.11
C PRO A 206 1.92 -5.37 5.92
N VAL A 207 2.63 -4.30 5.54
CA VAL A 207 3.90 -3.87 6.12
C VAL A 207 3.74 -2.54 6.85
N CYS A 208 3.99 -2.51 8.16
CA CYS A 208 3.99 -1.28 8.97
C CYS A 208 2.73 -0.42 8.76
N GLY A 209 1.56 -1.04 8.69
CA GLY A 209 0.33 -0.37 8.29
C GLY A 209 -0.27 0.55 9.36
N ALA A 210 -0.97 1.60 8.92
CA ALA A 210 -1.69 2.55 9.76
C ALA A 210 -3.18 2.19 9.78
N TYR A 211 -3.64 1.45 10.79
CA TYR A 211 -4.98 0.85 10.77
C TYR A 211 -6.05 1.64 11.55
N SER A 212 -5.69 2.73 12.19
CA SER A 212 -6.65 3.55 12.92
C SER A 212 -6.55 5.03 12.56
N SER A 213 -7.69 5.71 12.54
CA SER A 213 -7.75 7.15 12.37
C SER A 213 -6.94 7.91 13.44
N ALA A 214 -6.91 7.40 14.68
CA ALA A 214 -6.11 7.96 15.76
C ALA A 214 -4.60 7.82 15.51
N SER A 215 -4.15 6.74 14.86
CA SER A 215 -2.75 6.56 14.47
C SER A 215 -2.36 7.51 13.34
N LEU A 216 -3.25 7.77 12.41
CA LEU A 216 -3.04 8.76 11.35
C LEU A 216 -2.89 10.17 11.92
N GLU A 217 -3.68 10.57 12.91
CA GLU A 217 -3.49 11.83 13.63
C GLU A 217 -2.12 11.89 14.35
N THR A 218 -1.69 10.78 14.94
CA THR A 218 -0.40 10.70 15.63
C THR A 218 0.77 10.75 14.66
N MET A 219 0.65 10.13 13.49
CA MET A 219 1.61 10.18 12.40
C MET A 219 1.84 11.63 11.96
N GLY A 220 0.76 12.39 11.78
CA GLY A 220 0.83 13.80 11.44
C GLY A 220 1.62 14.65 12.41
N ARG A 221 1.46 14.38 13.68
CA ARG A 221 2.20 15.10 14.74
C ARG A 221 3.69 14.77 14.74
N LYS A 222 4.10 13.56 14.38
CA LYS A 222 5.51 13.11 14.40
C LYS A 222 6.29 13.51 13.16
N LEU A 223 5.63 13.62 12.01
CA LEU A 223 6.28 13.90 10.73
C LEU A 223 6.44 15.41 10.44
N THR A 224 5.82 16.29 11.23
CA THR A 224 5.93 17.74 11.01
C THR A 224 7.24 18.27 11.55
N VAL A 225 8.12 18.73 10.67
CA VAL A 225 9.34 19.45 11.04
C VAL A 225 8.93 20.78 11.72
N GLY A 226 9.38 20.99 12.96
CA GLY A 226 8.97 22.16 13.76
C GLY A 226 7.73 21.92 14.63
N TYR A 227 7.55 20.69 15.10
CA TYR A 227 6.47 20.29 15.99
C TYR A 227 6.30 21.26 17.18
N ASP A 228 5.18 21.97 17.20
CA ASP A 228 4.67 22.68 18.37
C ASP A 228 3.62 21.78 19.05
N PRO A 229 3.90 21.27 20.27
CA PRO A 229 2.95 20.41 21.00
C PRO A 229 1.61 21.10 21.31
N ASN A 230 1.56 22.43 21.22
CA ASN A 230 0.35 23.21 21.43
C ASN A 230 -0.45 23.47 20.14
N ARG A 231 0.12 23.18 18.98
CA ARG A 231 -0.54 23.32 17.69
C ARG A 231 -0.97 21.94 17.19
N ARG A 232 -2.24 21.61 17.37
CA ARG A 232 -2.83 20.43 16.75
C ARG A 232 -2.95 20.71 15.24
N ILE A 233 -2.07 20.09 14.47
CA ILE A 233 -2.26 20.00 13.02
C ILE A 233 -3.19 18.81 12.82
N GLY A 234 -4.41 19.06 12.39
CA GLY A 234 -5.35 18.00 12.03
C GLY A 234 -4.85 17.21 10.79
N LEU A 235 -5.32 15.99 10.63
CA LEU A 235 -5.02 15.19 9.44
C LEU A 235 -5.40 15.92 8.15
N GLU A 236 -6.51 16.65 8.16
CA GLU A 236 -6.98 17.50 7.06
C GLU A 236 -5.94 18.54 6.62
N GLN A 237 -5.24 19.16 7.59
CA GLN A 237 -4.17 20.11 7.29
C GLN A 237 -2.95 19.45 6.66
N MET A 238 -2.73 18.17 6.94
CA MET A 238 -1.64 17.42 6.33
C MET A 238 -1.97 16.93 4.94
N LEU A 239 -3.20 16.49 4.73
CA LEU A 239 -3.66 15.88 3.50
C LEU A 239 -4.27 16.90 2.53
N GLY A 240 -4.58 18.12 3.00
CA GLY A 240 -5.10 19.21 2.19
C GLY A 240 -6.53 19.03 1.70
N VAL A 241 -7.25 18.08 2.27
CA VAL A 241 -8.64 17.74 1.93
C VAL A 241 -9.30 17.14 3.17
N ASP A 242 -10.62 17.21 3.26
CA ASP A 242 -11.36 16.39 4.23
C ASP A 242 -11.30 14.92 3.81
N PHE A 243 -10.23 14.28 4.25
CA PHE A 243 -9.84 12.94 3.80
C PHE A 243 -10.84 11.86 4.19
N PHE A 244 -11.57 12.06 5.28
CA PHE A 244 -12.60 11.15 5.77
C PHE A 244 -14.03 11.62 5.51
N ALA A 245 -14.22 12.60 4.61
CA ALA A 245 -15.55 13.10 4.32
C ALA A 245 -16.54 12.00 3.94
N GLY A 246 -17.69 12.00 4.60
CA GLY A 246 -18.77 11.06 4.34
C GLY A 246 -18.49 9.62 4.77
N LEU A 247 -17.52 9.40 5.67
CA LEU A 247 -17.16 8.07 6.20
C LEU A 247 -17.68 7.81 7.62
N GLU A 248 -18.67 8.59 8.09
CA GLU A 248 -19.23 8.42 9.44
C GLU A 248 -19.83 7.02 9.65
N ALA A 249 -20.35 6.39 8.59
CA ALA A 249 -20.85 5.02 8.64
C ALA A 249 -19.71 3.97 8.72
N ALA A 250 -18.49 4.32 8.32
CA ALA A 250 -17.33 3.44 8.39
C ALA A 250 -16.65 3.46 9.76
N ASP A 251 -16.74 4.57 10.50
CA ASP A 251 -16.10 4.74 11.81
C ASP A 251 -17.07 4.34 12.95
N PRO A 252 -16.64 3.58 13.97
CA PRO A 252 -15.31 2.95 14.13
C PRO A 252 -15.18 1.55 13.52
N LYS A 253 -16.20 1.04 12.81
CA LYS A 253 -16.27 -0.36 12.35
C LYS A 253 -15.10 -0.76 11.44
N PHE A 254 -14.70 0.13 10.54
CA PHE A 254 -13.73 -0.18 9.49
C PHE A 254 -12.49 0.72 9.51
N LEU A 255 -12.47 1.77 10.36
CA LEU A 255 -11.36 2.70 10.48
C LEU A 255 -10.55 2.51 11.77
N THR A 256 -10.64 1.33 12.39
CA THR A 256 -9.84 0.92 13.53
C THR A 256 -9.36 -0.52 13.36
N ALA A 257 -8.20 -0.85 13.93
CA ALA A 257 -7.67 -2.22 13.93
C ALA A 257 -8.66 -3.23 14.55
N GLU A 258 -9.29 -2.88 15.66
CA GLU A 258 -10.29 -3.71 16.32
C GLU A 258 -11.56 -3.84 15.50
N GLY A 259 -12.04 -2.74 14.95
CA GLY A 259 -13.22 -2.73 14.06
C GLY A 259 -13.05 -3.63 12.86
N LEU A 260 -11.93 -3.50 12.14
CA LEU A 260 -11.59 -4.36 11.00
C LEU A 260 -11.53 -5.84 11.41
N ALA A 261 -10.83 -6.17 12.49
CA ALA A 261 -10.71 -7.53 12.96
C ALA A 261 -12.05 -8.18 13.27
N PHE A 262 -12.98 -7.47 13.95
CA PHE A 262 -14.24 -8.05 14.39
C PHE A 262 -15.40 -7.95 13.40
N ASN A 263 -15.39 -6.96 12.51
CA ASN A 263 -16.51 -6.74 11.57
C ASN A 263 -16.25 -7.28 10.17
N VAL A 264 -14.99 -7.66 9.84
CA VAL A 264 -14.63 -8.19 8.52
C VAL A 264 -14.16 -9.63 8.64
N ASP A 265 -14.56 -10.46 7.71
CA ASP A 265 -13.99 -11.81 7.55
C ASP A 265 -12.72 -11.73 6.71
N LEU A 266 -11.64 -11.33 7.38
CA LEU A 266 -10.34 -11.14 6.74
C LEU A 266 -9.74 -12.51 6.37
N PRO A 267 -9.08 -12.62 5.20
CA PRO A 267 -8.28 -13.80 4.88
C PRO A 267 -7.07 -13.90 5.83
N PRO A 268 -6.31 -15.01 5.81
CA PRO A 268 -5.07 -15.11 6.58
C PRO A 268 -4.16 -13.89 6.38
N LEU A 269 -3.57 -13.38 7.47
CA LEU A 269 -2.69 -12.21 7.43
C LEU A 269 -1.30 -12.55 7.94
N LEU A 270 -0.26 -12.07 7.25
CA LEU A 270 1.09 -11.94 7.79
C LEU A 270 1.32 -10.46 8.12
N ILE A 271 1.16 -10.08 9.38
CA ILE A 271 1.39 -8.71 9.84
C ILE A 271 2.89 -8.51 10.00
N ILE A 272 3.43 -7.50 9.32
CA ILE A 272 4.86 -7.17 9.33
C ILE A 272 5.03 -5.78 9.95
N THR A 273 5.83 -5.68 11.02
CA THR A 273 6.24 -4.44 11.68
C THR A 273 7.63 -4.60 12.26
N CYS A 274 8.14 -3.62 13.00
CA CYS A 274 9.40 -3.76 13.73
C CYS A 274 9.43 -2.85 14.96
N GLY A 275 10.33 -3.14 15.90
CA GLY A 275 10.42 -2.43 17.17
C GLY A 275 10.77 -0.95 17.10
N ASP A 276 11.29 -0.47 15.96
CA ASP A 276 11.61 0.94 15.74
C ASP A 276 10.56 1.65 14.88
N ASP A 277 9.49 0.96 14.50
CA ASP A 277 8.40 1.53 13.71
C ASP A 277 7.49 2.40 14.60
N PHE A 278 7.24 3.63 14.18
CA PHE A 278 6.29 4.51 14.90
C PHE A 278 4.83 4.04 14.82
N LEU A 279 4.51 3.09 13.93
CA LEU A 279 3.23 2.40 13.81
C LEU A 279 3.24 0.99 14.42
N GLU A 280 4.31 0.57 15.10
CA GLU A 280 4.37 -0.74 15.75
C GLU A 280 3.13 -1.02 16.61
N ALA A 281 2.73 -0.06 17.44
CA ALA A 281 1.58 -0.20 18.32
C ALA A 281 0.25 -0.48 17.57
N ASP A 282 0.08 0.09 16.39
CA ASP A 282 -1.11 -0.13 15.55
C ASP A 282 -1.14 -1.55 15.00
N ASN A 283 0.01 -2.03 14.55
CA ASN A 283 0.19 -3.39 14.04
C ASN A 283 -0.01 -4.44 15.15
N LEU A 284 0.52 -4.19 16.35
CA LEU A 284 0.30 -5.04 17.52
C LEU A 284 -1.16 -5.03 17.99
N ALA A 285 -1.86 -3.90 17.89
CA ALA A 285 -3.28 -3.81 18.19
C ALA A 285 -4.12 -4.66 17.24
N LEU A 286 -3.80 -4.66 15.95
CA LEU A 286 -4.44 -5.53 14.96
C LEU A 286 -4.18 -7.00 15.27
N ALA A 287 -2.93 -7.39 15.54
CA ALA A 287 -2.56 -8.76 15.90
C ALA A 287 -3.31 -9.22 17.17
N ALA A 288 -3.40 -8.37 18.19
CA ALA A 288 -4.14 -8.67 19.41
C ALA A 288 -5.64 -8.83 19.15
N ALA A 289 -6.25 -8.02 18.28
CA ALA A 289 -7.66 -8.12 17.92
C ALA A 289 -7.95 -9.41 17.15
N LEU A 290 -7.11 -9.75 16.16
CA LEU A 290 -7.21 -11.01 15.41
C LEU A 290 -7.05 -12.24 16.30
N SER A 291 -6.10 -12.20 17.24
CA SER A 291 -5.93 -13.26 18.24
C SER A 291 -7.20 -13.46 19.10
N ARG A 292 -7.82 -12.37 19.56
CA ARG A 292 -9.09 -12.45 20.31
C ARG A 292 -10.25 -13.01 19.47
N LYS A 293 -10.28 -12.71 18.17
CA LYS A 293 -11.26 -13.27 17.23
C LYS A 293 -10.99 -14.76 16.92
N GLY A 294 -9.77 -15.25 17.12
CA GLY A 294 -9.34 -16.59 16.69
C GLY A 294 -9.12 -16.67 15.19
N ALA A 295 -8.75 -15.57 14.55
CA ALA A 295 -8.45 -15.50 13.12
C ALA A 295 -7.08 -16.13 12.80
N ASP A 296 -6.90 -16.56 11.56
CA ASP A 296 -5.60 -17.06 11.08
C ASP A 296 -4.68 -15.86 10.77
N PHE A 297 -3.60 -15.74 11.51
CA PHE A 297 -2.58 -14.72 11.25
C PHE A 297 -1.20 -15.13 11.78
N GLU A 298 -0.17 -14.58 11.16
CA GLU A 298 1.21 -14.57 11.65
C GLU A 298 1.65 -13.13 11.93
N LEU A 299 2.56 -12.95 12.90
CA LEU A 299 3.19 -11.66 13.19
C LEU A 299 4.69 -11.77 13.00
N PHE A 300 5.27 -10.86 12.24
CA PHE A 300 6.70 -10.65 12.13
C PHE A 300 7.07 -9.27 12.67
N ASP A 301 7.65 -9.24 13.85
CA ASP A 301 8.06 -8.03 14.57
C ASP A 301 9.51 -8.17 15.04
N PRO A 302 10.51 -8.06 14.13
CA PRO A 302 11.91 -8.16 14.49
C PRO A 302 12.34 -6.95 15.31
N LYS A 303 13.29 -7.19 16.19
CA LYS A 303 14.01 -6.13 16.92
C LYS A 303 15.38 -5.92 16.28
N PRO A 304 15.88 -4.68 16.28
CA PRO A 304 17.18 -4.37 15.67
C PRO A 304 18.29 -5.26 16.24
N ARG A 305 19.13 -5.77 15.35
CA ARG A 305 20.33 -6.54 15.72
C ARG A 305 21.56 -5.66 15.58
N ARG A 306 22.60 -5.89 16.37
CA ARG A 306 23.92 -5.26 16.24
C ARG A 306 23.92 -3.72 16.25
N HIS A 307 23.03 -3.10 17.01
CA HIS A 307 22.91 -1.62 17.09
C HIS A 307 22.44 -0.94 15.79
N GLU A 308 21.86 -1.69 14.86
CA GLU A 308 21.23 -1.15 13.67
C GLU A 308 19.81 -0.67 14.00
N THR A 309 19.29 0.27 13.20
CA THR A 309 17.91 0.73 13.30
C THR A 309 17.13 0.15 12.13
N LEU A 310 16.02 -0.54 12.39
CA LEU A 310 15.16 -1.07 11.33
C LEU A 310 14.24 0.03 10.85
N GLY A 311 13.81 0.98 11.35
CA GLY A 311 12.96 2.07 10.89
C GLY A 311 11.65 1.63 10.21
N HIS A 312 10.83 2.60 9.94
CA HIS A 312 9.54 2.42 9.27
C HIS A 312 9.72 1.81 7.88
N VAL A 313 8.92 0.79 7.57
CA VAL A 313 8.93 0.03 6.29
C VAL A 313 10.30 -0.54 5.90
N PHE A 314 11.03 -1.07 6.87
CA PHE A 314 12.41 -1.55 6.74
C PHE A 314 12.62 -2.50 5.55
N VAL A 315 11.70 -3.44 5.31
CA VAL A 315 11.83 -4.44 4.24
C VAL A 315 11.78 -3.79 2.85
N ILE A 316 11.10 -2.65 2.71
CA ILE A 316 11.01 -1.89 1.46
C ILE A 316 12.19 -0.95 1.32
N GLY A 317 12.52 -0.24 2.38
CA GLY A 317 13.57 0.78 2.39
C GLY A 317 14.99 0.25 2.50
N MET A 318 15.17 -0.91 3.14
CA MET A 318 16.49 -1.47 3.48
C MET A 318 16.58 -2.97 3.13
N PRO A 319 16.49 -3.34 1.84
CA PRO A 319 16.45 -4.75 1.41
C PRO A 319 17.73 -5.52 1.71
N TRP A 320 18.85 -4.83 2.00
CA TRP A 320 20.13 -5.45 2.34
C TRP A 320 20.22 -6.00 3.76
N LEU A 321 19.28 -5.63 4.66
CA LEU A 321 19.30 -6.11 6.04
C LEU A 321 18.96 -7.60 6.12
N GLU A 322 19.51 -8.27 7.14
CA GLU A 322 19.20 -9.68 7.43
C GLU A 322 17.72 -9.86 7.75
N GLU A 323 17.15 -8.95 8.53
CA GLU A 323 15.73 -8.91 8.89
C GLU A 323 14.82 -8.75 7.67
N SER A 324 15.25 -7.99 6.66
CA SER A 324 14.50 -7.83 5.41
C SER A 324 14.47 -9.12 4.59
N ARG A 325 15.59 -9.84 4.53
CA ARG A 325 15.65 -11.15 3.87
C ARG A 325 14.81 -12.19 4.61
N GLU A 326 14.88 -12.22 5.96
CA GLU A 326 14.01 -13.09 6.76
C GLU A 326 12.53 -12.77 6.53
N CYS A 327 12.18 -11.49 6.40
CA CYS A 327 10.82 -11.07 6.08
C CYS A 327 10.36 -11.62 4.73
N LEU A 328 11.16 -11.49 3.68
CA LEU A 328 10.85 -12.03 2.35
C LEU A 328 10.69 -13.56 2.36
N ASP A 329 11.53 -14.27 3.10
CA ASP A 329 11.40 -15.73 3.28
C ASP A 329 10.11 -16.09 4.02
N ARG A 330 9.67 -15.29 5.00
CA ARG A 330 8.39 -15.47 5.69
C ARG A 330 7.20 -15.20 4.77
N ILE A 331 7.24 -14.13 3.98
CA ILE A 331 6.21 -13.83 2.98
C ILE A 331 6.08 -15.02 2.01
N ARG A 332 7.22 -15.52 1.50
CA ARG A 332 7.25 -16.68 0.61
C ARG A 332 6.61 -17.91 1.27
N ARG A 333 7.06 -18.31 2.45
CA ARG A 333 6.52 -19.47 3.17
C ARG A 333 5.03 -19.32 3.43
N PHE A 334 4.62 -18.19 4.03
CA PHE A 334 3.21 -17.88 4.31
C PHE A 334 2.31 -18.04 3.09
N SER A 335 2.77 -17.55 1.94
CA SER A 335 1.99 -17.57 0.70
C SER A 335 1.93 -18.96 0.07
N TYR A 336 3.07 -19.65 -0.03
CA TYR A 336 3.10 -20.99 -0.65
C TYR A 336 2.38 -22.07 0.18
N GLU A 337 2.23 -21.89 1.47
CA GLU A 337 1.39 -22.76 2.31
C GLU A 337 -0.12 -22.55 2.08
N ARG A 338 -0.51 -21.49 1.36
CA ARG A 338 -1.90 -21.08 1.09
C ARG A 338 -2.26 -21.03 -0.40
N CYS A 339 -1.38 -21.52 -1.28
CA CYS A 339 -1.61 -21.64 -2.73
C CYS A 339 -2.40 -22.89 -3.12
#